data_94c46bccb862b9d9959c740d2821600d
#
_entry.id   94c46bccb862b9d9959c740d2821600d
#
_cell.length_a   1.000
_cell.length_b   1.000
_cell.length_c   1.000
_cell.angle_alpha   90.00
_cell.angle_beta   90.00
_cell.angle_gamma   90.00
#
_symmetry.space_group_name_H-M   'P 1'
#
loop_
_entity.id
_entity.type
_entity.pdbx_description
1 polymer ?
#
loop_
_entity_poly.entity_id
_entity_poly.type
_entity_poly.pdbx_seq_one_letter_code
_entity_poly.pdbx_strand_id
1 'polypeptide(L)'
;MTTLKYIAHYSEHIQSQAARLIREGRLGDYLESKYPNRHQVQSDKALYQYINDIKNQSMRKIGPLSNVSYSSKLKVLKQALGVHTTQSRVQGSKLKSHNSITVASLFKEAPPEFLRMIVVHELAHFKEHEHNKAFYQLCCHMEPEYHQFELDTRLWLHWRELRS
;
A
#
# COMPACT_ATOMS: atom_id res chain seq x y z
N MET A 1 -0.68 -25.81 -6.70
CA MET A 1 0.04 -24.95 -5.77
C MET A 1 -0.21 -23.49 -6.08
N THR A 2 -0.70 -22.75 -5.12
CA THR A 2 -1.08 -21.37 -5.34
C THR A 2 0.16 -20.48 -5.40
N THR A 3 0.28 -19.70 -6.47
CA THR A 3 1.38 -18.76 -6.60
C THR A 3 1.13 -17.56 -5.70
N LEU A 4 2.09 -17.21 -4.86
CA LEU A 4 1.98 -16.08 -3.96
C LEU A 4 2.45 -14.82 -4.67
N LYS A 5 1.65 -14.35 -5.63
CA LYS A 5 2.04 -13.28 -6.55
C LYS A 5 2.40 -11.95 -5.86
N TYR A 6 1.78 -11.67 -4.72
CA TYR A 6 2.04 -10.41 -4.03
C TYR A 6 3.37 -10.41 -3.29
N ILE A 7 3.91 -11.60 -2.98
CA ILE A 7 5.18 -11.71 -2.26
C ILE A 7 6.24 -12.48 -3.05
N ALA A 8 6.07 -12.59 -4.35
CA ALA A 8 6.99 -13.36 -5.19
C ALA A 8 8.44 -12.86 -5.13
N HIS A 9 8.64 -11.59 -4.83
CA HIS A 9 9.98 -11.01 -4.75
C HIS A 9 10.59 -11.04 -3.35
N TYR A 10 9.88 -11.60 -2.37
CA TYR A 10 10.41 -11.76 -1.03
C TYR A 10 11.27 -13.02 -0.93
N SER A 11 12.02 -13.13 0.16
CA SER A 11 12.91 -14.28 0.35
C SER A 11 12.13 -15.58 0.42
N GLU A 12 12.82 -16.70 0.13
CA GLU A 12 12.20 -18.01 0.22
C GLU A 12 11.70 -18.31 1.62
N HIS A 13 12.42 -17.82 2.63
CA HIS A 13 12.03 -18.02 4.02
C HIS A 13 10.65 -17.40 4.30
N ILE A 14 10.45 -16.15 3.84
CA ILE A 14 9.18 -15.46 4.03
C ILE A 14 8.08 -16.16 3.22
N GLN A 15 8.37 -16.52 1.99
CA GLN A 15 7.40 -17.22 1.14
C GLN A 15 6.99 -18.56 1.76
N SER A 16 7.94 -19.29 2.34
CA SER A 16 7.66 -20.56 3.00
C SER A 16 6.78 -20.40 4.23
N GLN A 17 7.05 -19.37 5.03
CA GLN A 17 6.23 -19.09 6.21
C GLN A 17 4.80 -18.74 5.82
N ALA A 18 4.64 -17.91 4.79
CA ALA A 18 3.31 -17.53 4.29
C ALA A 18 2.57 -18.76 3.76
N ALA A 19 3.25 -19.58 2.97
CA ALA A 19 2.65 -20.80 2.43
C ALA A 19 2.18 -21.73 3.55
N ARG A 20 2.94 -21.82 4.60
CA ARG A 20 2.59 -22.65 5.75
C ARG A 20 1.34 -22.15 6.45
N LEU A 21 1.23 -20.83 6.66
CA LEU A 21 0.03 -20.24 7.27
C LEU A 21 -1.20 -20.52 6.42
N ILE A 22 -1.05 -20.41 5.10
CA ILE A 22 -2.16 -20.68 4.18
C ILE A 22 -2.56 -22.15 4.24
N ARG A 23 -1.58 -23.06 4.16
CA ARG A 23 -1.82 -24.50 4.17
C ARG A 23 -2.50 -24.94 5.46
N GLU A 24 -2.14 -24.33 6.58
CA GLU A 24 -2.70 -24.66 7.88
C GLU A 24 -4.01 -23.92 8.19
N GLY A 25 -4.48 -23.09 7.27
CA GLY A 25 -5.70 -22.32 7.47
C GLY A 25 -5.58 -21.24 8.53
N ARG A 26 -4.38 -20.73 8.78
CA ARG A 26 -4.09 -19.81 9.88
C ARG A 26 -3.81 -18.37 9.45
N LEU A 27 -3.81 -18.10 8.14
CA LEU A 27 -3.47 -16.76 7.66
C LEU A 27 -4.44 -15.70 8.17
N GLY A 28 -5.76 -16.00 8.14
CA GLY A 28 -6.76 -15.08 8.64
C GLY A 28 -6.57 -14.76 10.11
N ASP A 29 -6.32 -15.79 10.93
CA ASP A 29 -6.10 -15.61 12.37
C ASP A 29 -4.86 -14.78 12.64
N TYR A 30 -3.80 -15.02 11.89
CA TYR A 30 -2.57 -14.24 12.00
C TYR A 30 -2.84 -12.75 11.78
N LEU A 31 -3.55 -12.44 10.70
CA LEU A 31 -3.84 -11.05 10.34
C LEU A 31 -4.80 -10.40 11.34
N GLU A 32 -5.85 -11.11 11.74
CA GLU A 32 -6.81 -10.56 12.69
C GLU A 32 -6.22 -10.32 14.07
N SER A 33 -5.36 -11.23 14.53
CA SER A 33 -4.71 -11.07 15.83
C SER A 33 -3.79 -9.86 15.83
N LYS A 34 -3.11 -9.63 14.73
CA LYS A 34 -2.12 -8.56 14.65
C LYS A 34 -2.76 -7.22 14.32
N TYR A 35 -3.81 -7.23 13.52
CA TYR A 35 -4.47 -6.01 13.03
C TYR A 35 -5.99 -6.11 13.24
N PRO A 36 -6.44 -6.00 14.50
CA PRO A 36 -7.87 -6.22 14.80
C PRO A 36 -8.78 -5.03 14.47
N ASN A 37 -8.21 -3.87 14.20
CA ASN A 37 -9.01 -2.65 14.05
C ASN A 37 -9.37 -2.35 12.61
N ARG A 38 -10.40 -1.50 12.42
CA ARG A 38 -10.77 -0.93 11.13
C ARG A 38 -10.71 0.60 11.24
N HIS A 39 -10.34 1.26 10.16
CA HIS A 39 -10.30 2.71 10.14
C HIS A 39 -11.64 3.31 9.68
N GLN A 40 -11.76 4.63 9.84
CA GLN A 40 -13.00 5.35 9.52
C GLN A 40 -12.86 6.25 8.29
N VAL A 41 -11.81 6.08 7.49
CA VAL A 41 -11.53 6.93 6.33
C VAL A 41 -12.27 6.35 5.13
N GLN A 42 -13.54 6.68 4.97
CA GLN A 42 -14.43 6.00 4.04
C GLN A 42 -14.86 6.83 2.83
N SER A 43 -14.39 8.08 2.73
CA SER A 43 -14.75 8.95 1.60
C SER A 43 -13.48 9.59 1.03
N ASP A 44 -13.61 10.15 -0.17
CA ASP A 44 -12.51 10.87 -0.79
C ASP A 44 -12.13 12.10 0.05
N LYS A 45 -13.11 12.76 0.62
CA LYS A 45 -12.85 13.91 1.48
C LYS A 45 -12.07 13.52 2.75
N ALA A 46 -12.49 12.43 3.40
CA ALA A 46 -11.80 11.94 4.57
C ALA A 46 -10.39 11.47 4.23
N LEU A 47 -10.23 10.85 3.06
CA LEU A 47 -8.92 10.41 2.58
C LEU A 47 -8.01 11.61 2.33
N TYR A 48 -8.53 12.65 1.70
CA TYR A 48 -7.77 13.88 1.48
C TYR A 48 -7.24 14.43 2.80
N GLN A 49 -8.10 14.56 3.78
CA GLN A 49 -7.71 15.08 5.09
C GLN A 49 -6.65 14.20 5.74
N TYR A 50 -6.83 12.89 5.67
CA TYR A 50 -5.91 11.92 6.25
C TYR A 50 -4.52 12.04 5.61
N ILE A 51 -4.46 12.09 4.29
CA ILE A 51 -3.18 12.17 3.56
C ILE A 51 -2.52 13.53 3.81
N ASN A 52 -3.32 14.60 3.79
CA ASN A 52 -2.81 15.94 4.00
C ASN A 52 -2.18 16.10 5.38
N ASP A 53 -2.75 15.47 6.39
CA ASP A 53 -2.18 15.51 7.74
C ASP A 53 -0.80 14.83 7.77
N ILE A 54 -0.65 13.68 7.13
CA ILE A 54 0.64 13.00 7.08
C ILE A 54 1.65 13.82 6.28
N LYS A 55 1.21 14.35 5.14
CA LYS A 55 2.06 15.20 4.29
C LYS A 55 2.59 16.40 5.07
N ASN A 56 1.74 17.06 5.82
CA ASN A 56 2.13 18.25 6.57
C ASN A 56 3.11 17.95 7.69
N GLN A 57 3.08 16.73 8.22
CA GLN A 57 4.03 16.31 9.25
C GLN A 57 5.40 16.00 8.68
N SER A 58 5.45 15.38 7.50
CA SER A 58 6.69 14.80 6.99
C SER A 58 7.19 15.34 5.68
N MET A 59 6.33 15.97 4.89
CA MET A 59 6.66 16.41 3.54
C MET A 59 6.07 17.78 3.22
N ARG A 60 6.29 18.74 4.09
CA ARG A 60 5.71 20.09 3.96
C ARG A 60 6.09 20.80 2.68
N LYS A 61 7.28 20.52 2.16
CA LYS A 61 7.79 21.23 0.98
C LYS A 61 7.07 20.82 -0.31
N ILE A 62 6.36 19.72 -0.28
CA ILE A 62 5.55 19.33 -1.42
C ILE A 62 4.33 20.24 -1.46
N GLY A 63 4.02 20.75 -2.64
CA GLY A 63 2.88 21.64 -2.81
C GLY A 63 1.56 20.99 -2.42
N PRO A 64 0.49 21.78 -2.39
CA PRO A 64 -0.81 21.24 -1.98
C PRO A 64 -1.25 20.07 -2.85
N LEU A 65 -2.00 19.15 -2.24
CA LEU A 65 -2.59 18.04 -2.97
C LEU A 65 -3.69 18.57 -3.88
N SER A 66 -3.67 18.18 -5.15
CA SER A 66 -4.66 18.65 -6.11
C SER A 66 -5.91 17.77 -6.15
N ASN A 67 -5.72 16.46 -6.00
CA ASN A 67 -6.83 15.52 -6.07
C ASN A 67 -6.49 14.25 -5.31
N VAL A 68 -7.43 13.79 -4.52
CA VAL A 68 -7.29 12.56 -3.76
C VAL A 68 -8.59 11.78 -3.87
N SER A 69 -8.50 10.52 -4.24
CA SER A 69 -9.69 9.69 -4.38
C SER A 69 -9.40 8.22 -4.17
N TYR A 70 -10.43 7.49 -3.81
CA TYR A 70 -10.42 6.03 -3.90
C TYR A 70 -10.80 5.61 -5.31
N SER A 71 -10.28 4.49 -5.77
CA SER A 71 -10.60 3.96 -7.09
C SER A 71 -10.84 2.46 -7.04
N SER A 72 -11.87 2.00 -7.71
CA SER A 72 -12.17 0.57 -7.82
C SER A 72 -11.42 -0.10 -8.97
N LYS A 73 -10.62 0.66 -9.72
CA LYS A 73 -9.87 0.10 -10.84
C LYS A 73 -8.75 -0.82 -10.35
N LEU A 74 -8.73 -2.04 -10.85
CA LEU A 74 -7.73 -3.03 -10.44
C LEU A 74 -6.30 -2.57 -10.70
N LYS A 75 -6.07 -1.83 -11.78
CA LYS A 75 -4.73 -1.37 -12.12
C LYS A 75 -4.11 -0.46 -11.05
N VAL A 76 -4.94 0.26 -10.30
CA VAL A 76 -4.44 1.13 -9.24
C VAL A 76 -3.71 0.30 -8.18
N LEU A 77 -4.34 -0.79 -7.75
CA LEU A 77 -3.73 -1.68 -6.77
C LEU A 77 -2.45 -2.31 -7.30
N LYS A 78 -2.51 -2.81 -8.54
CA LYS A 78 -1.38 -3.52 -9.13
C LYS A 78 -0.17 -2.62 -9.34
N GLN A 79 -0.39 -1.39 -9.75
CA GLN A 79 0.69 -0.43 -9.91
C GLN A 79 1.34 -0.09 -8.58
N ALA A 80 0.53 0.16 -7.56
CA ALA A 80 1.04 0.53 -6.25
C ALA A 80 1.94 -0.55 -5.66
N LEU A 81 1.59 -1.81 -5.85
CA LEU A 81 2.32 -2.91 -5.24
C LEU A 81 3.34 -3.57 -6.17
N GLY A 82 3.55 -3.00 -7.36
CA GLY A 82 4.55 -3.50 -8.28
C GLY A 82 4.24 -4.86 -8.88
N VAL A 83 2.97 -5.23 -8.92
CA VAL A 83 2.55 -6.52 -9.49
C VAL A 83 2.56 -6.47 -11.01
N HIS A 84 2.49 -5.26 -11.57
CA HIS A 84 2.51 -5.06 -13.00
C HIS A 84 3.74 -4.30 -13.46
N THR A 85 3.96 -4.34 -14.76
CA THR A 85 5.11 -3.70 -15.37
C THR A 85 5.08 -2.19 -15.22
N THR A 86 6.23 -1.62 -15.50
CA THR A 86 6.51 -0.23 -15.24
C THR A 86 6.03 0.74 -16.33
N GLN A 87 5.42 0.25 -17.39
CA GLN A 87 5.04 1.12 -18.52
C GLN A 87 4.14 2.29 -18.11
N SER A 88 3.16 2.01 -17.29
CA SER A 88 2.23 3.03 -16.83
C SER A 88 2.91 4.08 -15.96
N ARG A 89 4.03 3.72 -15.36
CA ARG A 89 4.77 4.63 -14.50
C ARG A 89 5.41 5.77 -15.29
N VAL A 90 5.91 5.48 -16.48
CA VAL A 90 6.50 6.51 -17.34
C VAL A 90 5.45 7.53 -17.73
N GLN A 91 4.26 7.09 -18.10
CA GLN A 91 3.17 7.97 -18.43
C GLN A 91 2.69 8.76 -17.21
N GLY A 92 2.66 8.11 -16.07
CA GLY A 92 2.29 8.75 -14.82
C GLY A 92 3.20 9.91 -14.47
N SER A 93 4.50 9.76 -14.68
CA SER A 93 5.44 10.81 -14.37
C SER A 93 5.26 12.03 -15.26
N LYS A 94 4.76 11.84 -16.47
CA LYS A 94 4.47 12.94 -17.38
C LYS A 94 3.28 13.77 -16.91
N LEU A 95 2.36 13.15 -16.19
CA LEU A 95 1.15 13.80 -15.70
C LEU A 95 1.33 14.38 -14.30
N LYS A 96 2.53 14.30 -13.74
CA LYS A 96 2.79 14.70 -12.37
C LYS A 96 3.02 16.17 -12.16
N SER A 97 2.55 17.03 -13.03
CA SER A 97 2.40 18.41 -12.68
C SER A 97 1.37 18.60 -11.57
N HIS A 98 0.58 17.55 -11.30
CA HIS A 98 -0.46 17.59 -10.27
C HIS A 98 -0.12 16.63 -9.14
N ASN A 99 -0.24 17.12 -7.91
CA ASN A 99 0.00 16.32 -6.72
C ASN A 99 -1.27 15.52 -6.38
N SER A 100 -1.55 14.52 -7.18
CA SER A 100 -2.74 13.70 -6.98
C SER A 100 -2.38 12.31 -6.45
N ILE A 101 -3.28 11.75 -5.65
CA ILE A 101 -3.11 10.41 -5.10
C ILE A 101 -4.40 9.64 -5.31
N THR A 102 -4.28 8.42 -5.79
CA THR A 102 -5.41 7.51 -5.93
C THR A 102 -5.09 6.24 -5.14
N VAL A 103 -6.02 5.85 -4.26
CA VAL A 103 -5.88 4.66 -3.42
C VAL A 103 -6.93 3.64 -3.83
N ALA A 104 -6.55 2.37 -3.93
CA ALA A 104 -7.50 1.32 -4.27
C ALA A 104 -8.63 1.26 -3.24
N SER A 105 -9.87 1.18 -3.72
CA SER A 105 -11.06 1.22 -2.87
C SER A 105 -11.09 0.11 -1.84
N LEU A 106 -10.46 -1.03 -2.11
CA LEU A 106 -10.46 -2.13 -1.15
C LEU A 106 -9.79 -1.75 0.18
N PHE A 107 -8.93 -0.73 0.17
CA PHE A 107 -8.31 -0.27 1.40
C PHE A 107 -9.30 0.39 2.37
N LYS A 108 -10.52 0.67 1.94
CA LYS A 108 -11.57 1.10 2.87
C LYS A 108 -11.89 0.02 3.90
N GLU A 109 -11.65 -1.24 3.55
CA GLU A 109 -11.93 -2.39 4.43
C GLU A 109 -10.70 -2.83 5.22
N ALA A 110 -9.59 -2.17 5.02
CA ALA A 110 -8.32 -2.57 5.61
C ALA A 110 -8.17 -2.11 7.06
N PRO A 111 -7.28 -2.76 7.79
CA PRO A 111 -6.80 -2.19 9.06
C PRO A 111 -6.16 -0.83 8.84
N PRO A 112 -6.16 0.04 9.87
CA PRO A 112 -5.57 1.38 9.72
C PRO A 112 -4.09 1.35 9.35
N GLU A 113 -3.36 0.34 9.78
CA GLU A 113 -1.94 0.20 9.46
C GLU A 113 -1.70 0.04 7.96
N PHE A 114 -2.61 -0.67 7.26
CA PHE A 114 -2.46 -0.90 5.83
C PHE A 114 -2.83 0.35 5.03
N LEU A 115 -3.82 1.10 5.48
CA LEU A 115 -4.14 2.38 4.85
C LEU A 115 -2.95 3.33 5.01
N ARG A 116 -2.37 3.39 6.20
CA ARG A 116 -1.20 4.23 6.43
C ARG A 116 -0.04 3.82 5.52
N MET A 117 0.19 2.53 5.38
CA MET A 117 1.27 2.03 4.52
C MET A 117 1.10 2.52 3.08
N ILE A 118 -0.09 2.34 2.51
CA ILE A 118 -0.29 2.70 1.10
C ILE A 118 -0.24 4.21 0.90
N VAL A 119 -0.72 4.98 1.85
CA VAL A 119 -0.66 6.44 1.77
C VAL A 119 0.79 6.92 1.85
N VAL A 120 1.56 6.37 2.76
CA VAL A 120 2.99 6.69 2.89
C VAL A 120 3.73 6.35 1.58
N HIS A 121 3.41 5.20 1.01
CA HIS A 121 3.95 4.74 -0.27
C HIS A 121 3.70 5.77 -1.38
N GLU A 122 2.45 6.22 -1.49
CA GLU A 122 2.10 7.19 -2.53
C GLU A 122 2.74 8.56 -2.30
N LEU A 123 2.81 8.99 -1.06
CA LEU A 123 3.48 10.25 -0.73
C LEU A 123 4.97 10.19 -1.05
N ALA A 124 5.61 9.07 -0.77
CA ALA A 124 7.04 8.91 -1.06
C ALA A 124 7.33 9.04 -2.54
N HIS A 125 6.40 8.62 -3.40
CA HIS A 125 6.57 8.73 -4.84
C HIS A 125 6.60 10.16 -5.35
N PHE A 126 6.19 11.13 -4.57
CA PHE A 126 6.34 12.53 -4.98
C PHE A 126 7.80 12.94 -5.03
N LYS A 127 8.67 12.29 -4.26
CA LYS A 127 10.11 12.57 -4.26
C LYS A 127 10.92 11.51 -4.96
N GLU A 128 10.51 10.24 -4.84
CA GLU A 128 11.26 9.10 -5.37
C GLU A 128 10.35 8.28 -6.28
N HIS A 129 10.54 8.40 -7.56
CA HIS A 129 9.68 7.72 -8.54
C HIS A 129 9.88 6.21 -8.54
N GLU A 130 11.10 5.75 -8.27
CA GLU A 130 11.44 4.34 -8.29
C GLU A 130 11.39 3.74 -6.89
N HIS A 131 11.10 2.43 -6.80
CA HIS A 131 11.14 1.70 -5.54
C HIS A 131 12.59 1.37 -5.17
N ASN A 132 13.42 2.40 -5.00
CA ASN A 132 14.84 2.24 -4.69
C ASN A 132 15.09 2.45 -3.20
N LYS A 133 16.36 2.43 -2.81
CA LYS A 133 16.74 2.59 -1.40
C LYS A 133 16.23 3.89 -0.82
N ALA A 134 16.36 4.99 -1.58
CA ALA A 134 15.92 6.31 -1.11
C ALA A 134 14.40 6.34 -0.88
N PHE A 135 13.64 5.66 -1.75
CA PHE A 135 12.20 5.54 -1.59
C PHE A 135 11.85 4.86 -0.26
N TYR A 136 12.46 3.71 0.00
CA TYR A 136 12.15 2.98 1.23
C TYR A 136 12.65 3.69 2.48
N GLN A 137 13.77 4.41 2.39
CA GLN A 137 14.23 5.23 3.51
C GLN A 137 13.20 6.31 3.85
N LEU A 138 12.63 6.94 2.82
CA LEU A 138 11.60 7.95 3.02
C LEU A 138 10.33 7.34 3.62
N CYS A 139 9.91 6.18 3.10
CA CYS A 139 8.75 5.49 3.66
C CYS A 139 8.95 5.16 5.13
N CYS A 140 10.12 4.64 5.49
CA CYS A 140 10.40 4.27 6.87
C CYS A 140 10.59 5.47 7.78
N HIS A 141 10.97 6.63 7.21
CA HIS A 141 11.02 7.87 7.96
C HIS A 141 9.60 8.31 8.37
N MET A 142 8.65 8.19 7.43
CA MET A 142 7.26 8.54 7.71
C MET A 142 6.54 7.51 8.57
N GLU A 143 6.91 6.24 8.40
CA GLU A 143 6.31 5.14 9.16
C GLU A 143 7.39 4.09 9.44
N PRO A 144 7.93 4.04 10.67
CA PRO A 144 9.01 3.10 10.99
C PRO A 144 8.70 1.63 10.73
N GLU A 145 7.42 1.24 10.79
CA GLU A 145 6.98 -0.15 10.56
C GLU A 145 6.57 -0.40 9.12
N TYR A 146 6.95 0.50 8.21
CA TYR A 146 6.51 0.43 6.81
C TYR A 146 6.71 -0.95 6.18
N HIS A 147 7.90 -1.53 6.32
CA HIS A 147 8.19 -2.81 5.68
C HIS A 147 7.30 -3.93 6.18
N GLN A 148 7.05 -3.96 7.49
CA GLN A 148 6.18 -4.97 8.07
C GLN A 148 4.74 -4.78 7.61
N PHE A 149 4.28 -3.53 7.59
CA PHE A 149 2.92 -3.22 7.13
C PHE A 149 2.76 -3.57 5.65
N GLU A 150 3.78 -3.34 4.85
CA GLU A 150 3.71 -3.68 3.43
C GLU A 150 3.61 -5.19 3.24
N LEU A 151 4.44 -5.96 3.93
CA LEU A 151 4.38 -7.41 3.84
C LEU A 151 3.01 -7.93 4.26
N ASP A 152 2.52 -7.47 5.40
CA ASP A 152 1.24 -7.94 5.91
C ASP A 152 0.06 -7.49 5.06
N THR A 153 0.16 -6.32 4.41
CA THR A 153 -0.83 -5.89 3.43
C THR A 153 -0.88 -6.87 2.26
N ARG A 154 0.28 -7.30 1.76
CA ARG A 154 0.34 -8.25 0.66
C ARG A 154 -0.25 -9.60 1.05
N LEU A 155 -0.01 -10.04 2.27
CA LEU A 155 -0.62 -11.25 2.79
C LEU A 155 -2.14 -11.11 2.93
N TRP A 156 -2.59 -9.94 3.37
CA TRP A 156 -4.02 -9.64 3.48
C TRP A 156 -4.70 -9.67 2.11
N LEU A 157 -4.05 -9.14 1.07
CA LEU A 157 -4.60 -9.20 -0.28
C LEU A 157 -4.72 -10.64 -0.76
N HIS A 158 -3.72 -11.45 -0.47
CA HIS A 158 -3.76 -12.87 -0.83
C HIS A 158 -4.91 -13.58 -0.10
N TRP A 159 -5.05 -13.31 1.18
CA TRP A 159 -6.12 -13.89 1.99
C TRP A 159 -7.50 -13.49 1.44
N ARG A 160 -7.68 -12.24 1.04
CA ARG A 160 -8.93 -11.79 0.44
C ARG A 160 -9.25 -12.56 -0.84
N GLU A 161 -8.25 -12.80 -1.66
CA GLU A 161 -8.46 -13.56 -2.91
C GLU A 161 -8.84 -15.00 -2.64
N LEU A 162 -8.28 -15.60 -1.61
CA LEU A 162 -8.64 -16.98 -1.24
C LEU A 162 -10.10 -17.11 -0.81
N ARG A 163 -10.68 -16.04 -0.31
CA ARG A 163 -12.06 -16.04 0.20
C ARG A 163 -13.11 -15.65 -0.83
N SER A 164 -12.68 -15.11 -1.95
CA SER A 164 -13.62 -14.66 -2.99
C SER A 164 -14.05 -15.78 -3.92
#